data_7c1b666f7e5426ff5e86f581eca35ff4
#
_entry.id   7c1b666f7e5426ff5e86f581eca35ff4
#
_cell.length_a   1.000
_cell.length_b   1.000
_cell.length_c   1.000
_cell.angle_alpha   90.00
_cell.angle_beta   90.00
_cell.angle_gamma   90.00
#
_symmetry.space_group_name_H-M   'P 1'
#
loop_
_entity.id
_entity.type
_entity.pdbx_description
1 polymer ?
#
loop_
_entity_poly.entity_id
_entity_poly.type
_entity_poly.pdbx_seq_one_letter_code
_entity_poly.pdbx_strand_id
1 'polypeptide(L)'
;MRYNTFERLFSHERMDRYRQACGGDSRKAMTLYRYNLLLSQQIFTIISCFEVILRNAIDAKLVSTLGNEWLKDAVMPRGRFCTPATQKDFNSISRSYNNLMTEGQYTHTKLLASMDFGFWKYLFSPTQFRLTGSVLLGVFPNKERSTPEMQYNHSYIFNELDKINTMRNRIAHHEPICFFLQDSVISTTHVLNEYQKIQRLFLWMDVDSRALLYGLDHVQELCNKINELKPI
;
A
#
# COMPACT_ATOMS: atom_id res chain seq x y z
N MET A 1 -14.86 29.50 -5.25
CA MET A 1 -15.38 29.38 -3.87
C MET A 1 -14.53 30.28 -2.96
N ARG A 2 -15.17 30.99 -1.99
CA ARG A 2 -14.44 31.80 -0.98
C ARG A 2 -13.86 30.89 0.11
N TYR A 3 -12.74 31.31 0.73
CA TYR A 3 -12.07 30.52 1.77
C TYR A 3 -12.98 30.13 2.94
N ASN A 4 -13.75 31.08 3.49
CA ASN A 4 -14.66 30.82 4.62
C ASN A 4 -15.70 29.72 4.31
N THR A 5 -16.17 29.64 3.05
CA THR A 5 -17.06 28.55 2.62
C THR A 5 -16.32 27.23 2.55
N PHE A 6 -15.09 27.25 2.03
CA PHE A 6 -14.24 26.08 1.91
C PHE A 6 -13.88 25.51 3.31
N GLU A 7 -13.43 26.36 4.22
CA GLU A 7 -13.12 26.04 5.60
C GLU A 7 -14.32 25.45 6.35
N ARG A 8 -15.52 26.02 6.20
CA ARG A 8 -16.75 25.48 6.80
C ARG A 8 -17.06 24.05 6.31
N LEU A 9 -16.77 23.73 5.05
CA LEU A 9 -17.02 22.40 4.47
C LEU A 9 -16.03 21.32 4.93
N PHE A 10 -14.77 21.71 5.14
CA PHE A 10 -13.68 20.77 5.48
C PHE A 10 -13.23 20.83 6.94
N SER A 11 -13.86 21.65 7.77
CA SER A 11 -13.56 22.05 9.14
C SER A 11 -12.39 23.04 9.28
N HIS A 12 -12.51 23.85 10.34
CA HIS A 12 -11.51 24.85 10.70
C HIS A 12 -10.15 24.17 11.02
N GLU A 13 -10.16 23.16 11.88
CA GLU A 13 -8.95 22.45 12.32
C GLU A 13 -8.17 21.86 11.16
N ARG A 14 -8.88 21.27 10.18
CA ARG A 14 -8.24 20.72 8.98
C ARG A 14 -7.63 21.82 8.13
N MET A 15 -8.35 22.91 7.88
CA MET A 15 -7.90 23.98 6.99
C MET A 15 -6.86 24.90 7.63
N ASP A 16 -6.86 25.05 8.95
CA ASP A 16 -5.88 25.86 9.66
C ASP A 16 -4.46 25.33 9.47
N ARG A 17 -4.26 24.03 9.49
CA ARG A 17 -2.97 23.40 9.17
C ARG A 17 -2.44 23.80 7.78
N TYR A 18 -3.30 23.80 6.76
CA TYR A 18 -2.94 24.19 5.41
C TYR A 18 -2.66 25.68 5.31
N ARG A 19 -3.40 26.51 6.05
CA ARG A 19 -3.22 27.96 6.10
C ARG A 19 -1.91 28.35 6.79
N GLN A 20 -1.59 27.73 7.91
CA GLN A 20 -0.32 27.91 8.60
C GLN A 20 0.85 27.52 7.70
N ALA A 21 0.78 26.35 7.02
CA ALA A 21 1.81 25.87 6.11
C ALA A 21 2.07 26.82 4.92
N CYS A 22 1.08 27.66 4.55
CA CYS A 22 1.17 28.64 3.48
C CYS A 22 1.40 30.09 4.01
N GLY A 23 1.90 30.26 5.24
CA GLY A 23 2.15 31.60 5.81
C GLY A 23 0.89 32.47 5.94
N GLY A 24 -0.28 31.86 6.16
CA GLY A 24 -1.57 32.56 6.29
C GLY A 24 -2.32 32.82 4.99
N ASP A 25 -1.73 32.51 3.83
CA ASP A 25 -2.36 32.73 2.51
C ASP A 25 -3.48 31.70 2.26
N SER A 26 -4.72 32.21 2.33
CA SER A 26 -5.95 31.40 2.15
C SER A 26 -6.09 30.81 0.75
N ARG A 27 -5.59 31.47 -0.30
CA ARG A 27 -5.66 30.98 -1.69
C ARG A 27 -4.67 29.84 -1.89
N LYS A 28 -3.43 30.02 -1.41
CA LYS A 28 -2.42 28.96 -1.41
C LYS A 28 -2.88 27.76 -0.58
N ALA A 29 -3.49 27.98 0.58
CA ALA A 29 -4.02 26.91 1.44
C ALA A 29 -5.09 26.05 0.72
N MET A 30 -6.05 26.67 0.03
CA MET A 30 -7.05 25.94 -0.78
C MET A 30 -6.40 25.18 -1.94
N THR A 31 -5.37 25.75 -2.56
CA THR A 31 -4.64 25.11 -3.66
C THR A 31 -3.84 23.92 -3.14
N LEU A 32 -3.12 24.07 -2.03
CA LEU A 32 -2.38 23.01 -1.37
C LEU A 32 -3.30 21.84 -0.97
N TYR A 33 -4.49 22.14 -0.42
CA TYR A 33 -5.48 21.12 -0.10
C TYR A 33 -5.88 20.30 -1.33
N ARG A 34 -6.18 20.96 -2.46
CA ARG A 34 -6.52 20.29 -3.72
C ARG A 34 -5.36 19.46 -4.27
N TYR A 35 -4.15 19.97 -4.21
CA TYR A 35 -2.96 19.21 -4.63
C TYR A 35 -2.69 18.02 -3.73
N ASN A 36 -2.95 18.12 -2.42
CA ASN A 36 -2.89 16.98 -1.53
C ASN A 36 -3.90 15.89 -1.92
N LEU A 37 -5.14 16.25 -2.30
CA LEU A 37 -6.12 15.28 -2.77
C LEU A 37 -5.68 14.60 -4.07
N LEU A 38 -5.18 15.38 -5.03
CA LEU A 38 -4.66 14.84 -6.29
C LEU A 38 -3.45 13.92 -6.07
N LEU A 39 -2.51 14.31 -5.19
CA LEU A 39 -1.36 13.48 -4.84
C LEU A 39 -1.80 12.19 -4.15
N SER A 40 -2.78 12.25 -3.24
CA SER A 40 -3.37 11.08 -2.58
C SER A 40 -4.01 10.13 -3.59
N GLN A 41 -4.75 10.66 -4.56
CA GLN A 41 -5.33 9.89 -5.66
C GLN A 41 -4.26 9.18 -6.49
N GLN A 42 -3.18 9.89 -6.87
CA GLN A 42 -2.08 9.33 -7.66
C GLN A 42 -1.39 8.17 -6.92
N ILE A 43 -0.99 8.40 -5.68
CA ILE A 43 -0.34 7.38 -4.85
C ILE A 43 -1.26 6.19 -4.63
N PHE A 44 -2.56 6.42 -4.36
CA PHE A 44 -3.51 5.33 -4.17
C PHE A 44 -3.69 4.47 -5.43
N THR A 45 -3.72 5.09 -6.61
CA THR A 45 -3.77 4.39 -7.90
C THR A 45 -2.56 3.47 -8.09
N ILE A 46 -1.36 3.99 -7.82
CA ILE A 46 -0.10 3.23 -7.94
C ILE A 46 -0.07 2.06 -6.94
N ILE A 47 -0.45 2.31 -5.68
CA ILE A 47 -0.54 1.26 -4.65
C ILE A 47 -1.56 0.19 -5.06
N SER A 48 -2.71 0.57 -5.62
CA SER A 48 -3.74 -0.37 -6.06
C SER A 48 -3.24 -1.28 -7.20
N CYS A 49 -2.53 -0.73 -8.18
CA CYS A 49 -1.89 -1.52 -9.22
C CYS A 49 -0.84 -2.48 -8.62
N PHE A 50 -0.01 -1.97 -7.72
CA PHE A 50 1.00 -2.77 -7.04
C PHE A 50 0.38 -3.92 -6.21
N GLU A 51 -0.67 -3.65 -5.45
CA GLU A 51 -1.39 -4.65 -4.65
C GLU A 51 -1.91 -5.81 -5.50
N VAL A 52 -2.56 -5.49 -6.63
CA VAL A 52 -3.10 -6.51 -7.54
C VAL A 52 -1.98 -7.37 -8.13
N ILE A 53 -0.88 -6.76 -8.56
CA ILE A 53 0.26 -7.47 -9.16
C ILE A 53 0.98 -8.33 -8.11
N LEU A 54 1.24 -7.77 -6.91
CA LEU A 54 1.84 -8.51 -5.80
C LEU A 54 1.01 -9.73 -5.42
N ARG A 55 -0.30 -9.55 -5.24
CA ARG A 55 -1.25 -10.62 -4.94
C ARG A 55 -1.19 -11.74 -5.98
N ASN A 56 -1.25 -11.39 -7.26
CA ASN A 56 -1.25 -12.37 -8.33
C ASN A 56 0.10 -13.11 -8.44
N ALA A 57 1.22 -12.42 -8.21
CA ALA A 57 2.55 -13.03 -8.19
C ALA A 57 2.73 -13.98 -6.99
N ILE A 58 2.23 -13.61 -5.82
CA ILE A 58 2.20 -14.48 -4.63
C ILE A 58 1.34 -15.71 -4.92
N ASP A 59 0.15 -15.53 -5.49
CA ASP A 59 -0.75 -16.63 -5.83
C ASP A 59 -0.11 -17.61 -6.79
N ALA A 60 0.43 -17.14 -7.91
CA ALA A 60 1.11 -17.99 -8.88
C ALA A 60 2.25 -18.81 -8.24
N LYS A 61 3.01 -18.19 -7.30
CA LYS A 61 4.09 -18.86 -6.59
C LYS A 61 3.55 -19.93 -5.62
N LEU A 62 2.46 -19.64 -4.92
CA LEU A 62 1.88 -20.57 -3.95
C LEU A 62 1.06 -21.68 -4.63
N VAL A 63 0.39 -21.39 -5.73
CA VAL A 63 -0.24 -22.43 -6.58
C VAL A 63 0.79 -23.47 -7.03
N SER A 64 1.95 -23.03 -7.51
CA SER A 64 3.01 -23.94 -7.95
C SER A 64 3.63 -24.78 -6.82
N THR A 65 3.47 -24.36 -5.57
CA THR A 65 4.12 -24.98 -4.40
C THR A 65 3.15 -25.74 -3.52
N LEU A 66 1.92 -25.24 -3.36
CA LEU A 66 0.93 -25.72 -2.41
C LEU A 66 -0.37 -26.21 -3.07
N GLY A 67 -0.54 -25.99 -4.38
CA GLY A 67 -1.74 -26.38 -5.14
C GLY A 67 -2.74 -25.25 -5.36
N ASN A 68 -3.68 -25.47 -6.28
CA ASN A 68 -4.62 -24.46 -6.80
C ASN A 68 -5.57 -23.86 -5.76
N GLU A 69 -5.82 -24.54 -4.66
CA GLU A 69 -6.74 -24.13 -3.60
C GLU A 69 -6.00 -23.77 -2.30
N TRP A 70 -4.70 -23.43 -2.40
CA TRP A 70 -3.82 -23.24 -1.26
C TRP A 70 -4.40 -22.32 -0.16
N LEU A 71 -5.14 -21.27 -0.56
CA LEU A 71 -5.68 -20.26 0.37
C LEU A 71 -6.85 -20.86 1.19
N LYS A 72 -7.76 -21.58 0.53
CA LYS A 72 -8.82 -22.34 1.22
C LYS A 72 -8.23 -23.45 2.09
N ASP A 73 -7.31 -24.23 1.52
CA ASP A 73 -6.71 -25.39 2.21
C ASP A 73 -5.92 -24.97 3.46
N ALA A 74 -5.39 -23.73 3.47
CA ALA A 74 -4.69 -23.19 4.64
C ALA A 74 -5.56 -23.09 5.91
N VAL A 75 -6.90 -23.03 5.77
CA VAL A 75 -7.85 -22.91 6.88
C VAL A 75 -8.77 -24.12 7.05
N MET A 76 -8.64 -25.16 6.20
CA MET A 76 -9.33 -26.43 6.40
C MET A 76 -8.73 -27.18 7.59
N PRO A 77 -9.41 -28.21 8.16
CA PRO A 77 -8.87 -28.99 9.26
C PRO A 77 -7.44 -29.47 8.99
N ARG A 78 -6.51 -29.15 9.90
CA ARG A 78 -5.06 -29.36 9.78
C ARG A 78 -4.36 -28.47 8.72
N GLY A 79 -5.03 -27.41 8.24
CA GLY A 79 -4.45 -26.42 7.33
C GLY A 79 -3.29 -25.67 7.97
N ARG A 80 -2.43 -25.09 7.13
CA ARG A 80 -1.17 -24.46 7.53
C ARG A 80 -1.36 -23.25 8.47
N PHE A 81 -2.51 -22.57 8.39
CA PHE A 81 -2.84 -21.42 9.25
C PHE A 81 -3.73 -21.78 10.45
N CYS A 82 -3.98 -23.07 10.71
CA CYS A 82 -4.71 -23.54 11.90
C CYS A 82 -3.80 -23.58 13.15
N THR A 83 -3.09 -22.48 13.43
CA THR A 83 -2.19 -22.36 14.60
C THR A 83 -2.48 -21.07 15.37
N PRO A 84 -2.19 -21.01 16.69
CA PRO A 84 -2.37 -19.79 17.48
C PRO A 84 -1.60 -18.59 16.88
N ALA A 85 -0.41 -18.81 16.31
CA ALA A 85 0.42 -17.76 15.74
C ALA A 85 -0.12 -17.18 14.42
N THR A 86 -1.09 -17.83 13.78
CA THR A 86 -1.70 -17.40 12.50
C THR A 86 -3.21 -17.17 12.65
N GLN A 87 -3.72 -17.06 13.87
CA GLN A 87 -5.16 -16.95 14.14
C GLN A 87 -5.82 -15.78 13.40
N LYS A 88 -5.10 -14.67 13.23
CA LYS A 88 -5.62 -13.49 12.50
C LYS A 88 -5.83 -13.82 11.02
N ASP A 89 -4.87 -14.47 10.39
CA ASP A 89 -4.94 -14.87 8.98
C ASP A 89 -6.03 -15.92 8.79
N PHE A 90 -6.07 -16.93 9.68
CA PHE A 90 -7.12 -17.94 9.73
C PHE A 90 -8.52 -17.31 9.78
N ASN A 91 -8.75 -16.37 10.69
CA ASN A 91 -10.05 -15.70 10.85
C ASN A 91 -10.42 -14.89 9.60
N SER A 92 -9.46 -14.19 8.99
CA SER A 92 -9.69 -13.39 7.78
C SER A 92 -10.11 -14.27 6.61
N ILE A 93 -9.34 -15.32 6.34
CA ILE A 93 -9.61 -16.25 5.24
C ILE A 93 -10.93 -17.00 5.48
N SER A 94 -11.13 -17.57 6.69
CA SER A 94 -12.32 -18.35 7.02
C SER A 94 -13.60 -17.53 6.89
N ARG A 95 -13.60 -16.28 7.36
CA ARG A 95 -14.74 -15.38 7.21
C ARG A 95 -15.07 -15.12 5.75
N SER A 96 -14.08 -14.79 4.93
CA SER A 96 -14.28 -14.53 3.50
C SER A 96 -14.74 -15.79 2.76
N TYR A 97 -14.13 -16.94 3.06
CA TYR A 97 -14.52 -18.23 2.50
C TYR A 97 -15.98 -18.59 2.83
N ASN A 98 -16.38 -18.49 4.10
CA ASN A 98 -17.74 -18.79 4.52
C ASN A 98 -18.77 -17.86 3.88
N ASN A 99 -18.49 -16.57 3.76
CA ASN A 99 -19.36 -15.63 3.07
C ASN A 99 -19.56 -16.03 1.60
N LEU A 100 -18.48 -16.31 0.87
CA LEU A 100 -18.54 -16.72 -0.53
C LEU A 100 -19.28 -18.06 -0.71
N MET A 101 -19.13 -19.00 0.24
CA MET A 101 -19.86 -20.28 0.23
C MET A 101 -21.36 -20.07 0.46
N THR A 102 -21.72 -19.23 1.43
CA THR A 102 -23.13 -18.92 1.75
C THR A 102 -23.84 -18.24 0.56
N GLU A 103 -23.12 -17.39 -0.17
CA GLU A 103 -23.62 -16.72 -1.38
C GLU A 103 -23.61 -17.63 -2.63
N GLY A 104 -23.08 -18.83 -2.54
CA GLY A 104 -22.89 -19.73 -3.70
C GLY A 104 -21.92 -19.20 -4.75
N GLN A 105 -20.99 -18.32 -4.35
CA GLN A 105 -20.12 -17.59 -5.26
C GLN A 105 -18.64 -17.95 -5.10
N TYR A 106 -18.31 -18.99 -4.36
CA TYR A 106 -16.92 -19.36 -4.13
C TYR A 106 -16.18 -19.65 -5.44
N THR A 107 -15.06 -18.99 -5.59
CA THR A 107 -13.95 -19.38 -6.46
C THR A 107 -12.64 -18.97 -5.76
N HIS A 108 -11.55 -19.65 -6.07
CA HIS A 108 -10.23 -19.29 -5.54
C HIS A 108 -9.90 -17.79 -5.81
N THR A 109 -10.15 -17.33 -7.03
CA THR A 109 -9.93 -15.93 -7.43
C THR A 109 -10.76 -14.93 -6.61
N LYS A 110 -12.03 -15.25 -6.28
CA LYS A 110 -12.85 -14.39 -5.42
C LYS A 110 -12.35 -14.38 -3.99
N LEU A 111 -11.94 -15.53 -3.46
CA LEU A 111 -11.34 -15.61 -2.13
C LEU A 111 -10.03 -14.80 -2.08
N LEU A 112 -9.19 -14.92 -3.11
CA LEU A 112 -7.98 -14.10 -3.25
C LEU A 112 -8.30 -12.60 -3.23
N ALA A 113 -9.29 -12.18 -4.03
CA ALA A 113 -9.69 -10.78 -4.15
C ALA A 113 -10.30 -10.19 -2.87
N SER A 114 -10.77 -11.03 -1.95
CA SER A 114 -11.32 -10.59 -0.67
C SER A 114 -10.25 -10.33 0.41
N MET A 115 -8.99 -10.69 0.17
CA MET A 115 -7.89 -10.40 1.08
C MET A 115 -7.36 -8.98 0.86
N ASP A 116 -7.08 -8.29 1.96
CA ASP A 116 -6.54 -6.92 1.94
C ASP A 116 -5.01 -6.88 1.79
N PHE A 117 -4.45 -5.68 1.58
CA PHE A 117 -3.01 -5.48 1.46
C PHE A 117 -2.25 -5.97 2.71
N GLY A 118 -2.86 -5.81 3.90
CA GLY A 118 -2.28 -6.26 5.16
C GLY A 118 -2.04 -7.76 5.17
N PHE A 119 -2.99 -8.56 4.64
CA PHE A 119 -2.83 -9.99 4.49
C PHE A 119 -1.61 -10.35 3.63
N TRP A 120 -1.48 -9.74 2.45
CA TRP A 120 -0.36 -10.02 1.53
C TRP A 120 1.00 -9.67 2.14
N LYS A 121 1.07 -8.56 2.86
CA LYS A 121 2.26 -8.18 3.62
C LYS A 121 2.62 -9.22 4.68
N TYR A 122 1.63 -9.69 5.46
CA TYR A 122 1.89 -10.64 6.55
C TYR A 122 2.43 -11.99 6.09
N LEU A 123 2.20 -12.41 4.85
CA LEU A 123 2.82 -13.62 4.30
C LEU A 123 4.36 -13.58 4.30
N PHE A 124 4.96 -12.40 4.38
CA PHE A 124 6.41 -12.21 4.52
C PHE A 124 6.88 -12.14 5.98
N SER A 125 5.99 -12.19 6.98
CA SER A 125 6.40 -12.29 8.39
C SER A 125 7.03 -13.65 8.69
N PRO A 126 7.90 -13.79 9.72
CA PRO A 126 8.69 -15.00 9.92
C PRO A 126 7.89 -16.30 9.98
N THR A 127 6.73 -16.28 10.63
CA THR A 127 5.89 -17.49 10.79
C THR A 127 5.20 -17.83 9.47
N GLN A 128 4.48 -16.89 8.86
CA GLN A 128 3.74 -17.11 7.62
C GLN A 128 4.69 -17.46 6.46
N PHE A 129 5.83 -16.78 6.38
CA PHE A 129 6.85 -17.08 5.38
C PHE A 129 7.33 -18.54 5.44
N ARG A 130 7.57 -19.07 6.64
CA ARG A 130 7.93 -20.50 6.82
C ARG A 130 6.77 -21.43 6.46
N LEU A 131 5.55 -21.11 6.86
CA LEU A 131 4.35 -21.91 6.58
C LEU A 131 4.01 -21.94 5.07
N THR A 132 4.40 -20.93 4.32
CA THR A 132 4.28 -20.90 2.86
C THR A 132 5.48 -21.53 2.14
N GLY A 133 6.31 -22.29 2.85
CA GLY A 133 7.45 -23.03 2.29
C GLY A 133 8.67 -22.17 2.00
N SER A 134 8.75 -20.95 2.54
CA SER A 134 9.86 -19.99 2.35
C SER A 134 10.14 -19.63 0.88
N VAL A 135 9.14 -19.76 0.01
CA VAL A 135 9.28 -19.59 -1.45
C VAL A 135 9.00 -18.17 -1.95
N LEU A 136 8.39 -17.31 -1.11
CA LEU A 136 7.85 -16.02 -1.53
C LEU A 136 8.90 -14.99 -1.98
N LEU A 137 10.17 -15.16 -1.61
CA LEU A 137 11.22 -14.31 -2.18
C LEU A 137 11.37 -14.50 -3.70
N GLY A 138 10.92 -15.62 -4.24
CA GLY A 138 10.86 -15.86 -5.68
C GLY A 138 9.82 -15.00 -6.43
N VAL A 139 8.99 -14.22 -5.72
CA VAL A 139 8.14 -13.18 -6.30
C VAL A 139 8.97 -11.98 -6.80
N PHE A 140 10.21 -11.87 -6.32
CA PHE A 140 11.14 -10.79 -6.63
C PHE A 140 12.40 -11.33 -7.32
N PRO A 141 12.31 -11.84 -8.57
CA PRO A 141 13.43 -12.46 -9.27
C PRO A 141 14.64 -11.52 -9.45
N ASN A 142 14.38 -10.23 -9.65
CA ASN A 142 15.41 -9.20 -9.85
C ASN A 142 15.85 -8.51 -8.55
N LYS A 143 15.48 -9.07 -7.39
CA LYS A 143 15.90 -8.57 -6.09
C LYS A 143 17.44 -8.58 -5.97
N GLU A 144 17.97 -7.50 -5.44
CA GLU A 144 19.41 -7.36 -5.20
C GLU A 144 19.95 -8.50 -4.31
N ARG A 145 21.22 -8.83 -4.48
CA ARG A 145 21.92 -9.80 -3.62
C ARG A 145 22.14 -9.18 -2.25
N SER A 146 21.90 -9.96 -1.21
CA SER A 146 22.21 -9.55 0.16
C SER A 146 23.73 -9.38 0.36
N THR A 147 24.10 -8.35 1.13
CA THR A 147 25.47 -8.11 1.60
C THR A 147 25.52 -8.26 3.13
N PRO A 148 26.68 -8.27 3.76
CA PRO A 148 26.77 -8.26 5.23
C PRO A 148 26.02 -7.08 5.87
N GLU A 149 26.01 -5.91 5.23
CA GLU A 149 25.42 -4.67 5.71
C GLU A 149 23.91 -4.60 5.42
N MET A 150 23.44 -5.24 4.34
CA MET A 150 22.05 -5.17 3.89
C MET A 150 21.50 -6.54 3.50
N GLN A 151 20.53 -7.01 4.26
CA GLN A 151 19.89 -8.30 4.05
C GLN A 151 18.53 -8.16 3.35
N TYR A 152 18.47 -8.44 2.07
CA TYR A 152 17.23 -8.43 1.27
C TYR A 152 16.44 -9.74 1.43
N ASN A 153 16.08 -10.08 2.66
CA ASN A 153 15.32 -11.26 3.04
C ASN A 153 13.81 -10.98 3.18
N HIS A 154 13.04 -11.97 3.66
CA HIS A 154 11.60 -11.82 3.86
C HIS A 154 11.24 -10.70 4.85
N SER A 155 12.06 -10.46 5.90
CA SER A 155 11.82 -9.39 6.86
C SER A 155 12.03 -8.01 6.23
N TYR A 156 12.99 -7.88 5.32
CA TYR A 156 13.17 -6.66 4.53
C TYR A 156 11.93 -6.37 3.68
N ILE A 157 11.43 -7.37 2.94
CA ILE A 157 10.23 -7.24 2.12
C ILE A 157 9.02 -6.89 3.00
N PHE A 158 8.85 -7.57 4.14
CA PHE A 158 7.80 -7.25 5.09
C PHE A 158 7.81 -5.78 5.50
N ASN A 159 8.99 -5.25 5.88
CA ASN A 159 9.14 -3.86 6.31
C ASN A 159 8.85 -2.85 5.19
N GLU A 160 9.25 -3.12 3.96
CA GLU A 160 8.94 -2.24 2.83
C GLU A 160 7.43 -2.25 2.52
N LEU A 161 6.80 -3.43 2.52
CA LEU A 161 5.35 -3.55 2.35
C LEU A 161 4.57 -2.91 3.50
N ASP A 162 5.09 -2.94 4.73
CA ASP A 162 4.47 -2.30 5.90
C ASP A 162 4.42 -0.77 5.75
N LYS A 163 5.49 -0.17 5.25
CA LYS A 163 5.54 1.27 4.98
C LYS A 163 4.54 1.67 3.89
N ILE A 164 4.44 0.88 2.81
CA ILE A 164 3.45 1.08 1.74
C ILE A 164 2.03 0.96 2.29
N ASN A 165 1.75 -0.07 3.10
CA ASN A 165 0.45 -0.26 3.75
C ASN A 165 0.10 0.90 4.69
N THR A 166 1.07 1.42 5.42
CA THR A 166 0.90 2.61 6.27
C THR A 166 0.52 3.83 5.44
N MET A 167 1.19 4.08 4.31
CA MET A 167 0.83 5.16 3.38
C MET A 167 -0.59 4.97 2.81
N ARG A 168 -0.93 3.75 2.39
CA ARG A 168 -2.27 3.39 1.90
C ARG A 168 -3.34 3.69 2.94
N ASN A 169 -3.11 3.33 4.21
CA ASN A 169 -4.06 3.54 5.29
C ASN A 169 -4.22 5.05 5.61
N ARG A 170 -3.14 5.82 5.64
CA ARG A 170 -3.22 7.28 5.79
C ARG A 170 -4.09 7.93 4.72
N ILE A 171 -3.93 7.52 3.46
CA ILE A 171 -4.75 8.03 2.35
C ILE A 171 -6.22 7.60 2.53
N ALA A 172 -6.50 6.35 2.88
CA ALA A 172 -7.84 5.84 3.11
C ALA A 172 -8.56 6.55 4.28
N HIS A 173 -7.81 7.01 5.30
CA HIS A 173 -8.31 7.81 6.41
C HIS A 173 -8.30 9.31 6.12
N HIS A 174 -8.08 9.73 4.87
CA HIS A 174 -8.05 11.14 4.45
C HIS A 174 -7.01 11.99 5.20
N GLU A 175 -5.93 11.37 5.70
CA GLU A 175 -4.83 12.11 6.31
C GLU A 175 -4.03 12.83 5.22
N PRO A 176 -3.56 14.07 5.50
CA PRO A 176 -2.72 14.77 4.55
C PRO A 176 -1.35 14.11 4.41
N ILE A 177 -0.87 14.01 3.16
CA ILE A 177 0.43 13.41 2.83
C ILE A 177 1.45 14.44 2.30
N CYS A 178 1.05 15.70 2.20
CA CYS A 178 1.88 16.81 1.70
C CYS A 178 2.66 17.55 2.80
N PHE A 179 2.67 17.04 4.02
CA PHE A 179 3.36 17.64 5.15
C PHE A 179 4.47 16.75 5.69
N PHE A 180 5.47 17.38 6.31
CA PHE A 180 6.37 16.66 7.19
C PHE A 180 5.56 16.03 8.34
N LEU A 181 5.95 14.83 8.80
CA LEU A 181 5.19 14.09 9.80
C LEU A 181 4.91 14.94 11.06
N GLN A 182 3.64 15.04 11.43
CA GLN A 182 3.13 15.76 12.61
C GLN A 182 3.35 17.29 12.62
N ASP A 183 3.86 17.87 11.54
CA ASP A 183 4.13 19.30 11.44
C ASP A 183 3.24 19.97 10.37
N SER A 184 3.16 21.31 10.39
CA SER A 184 2.52 22.13 9.36
C SER A 184 3.53 22.64 8.31
N VAL A 185 4.64 21.93 8.14
CA VAL A 185 5.67 22.24 7.12
C VAL A 185 5.39 21.43 5.86
N ILE A 186 5.25 22.12 4.71
CA ILE A 186 5.06 21.48 3.40
C ILE A 186 6.29 20.62 3.09
N SER A 187 6.07 19.32 2.88
CA SER A 187 7.12 18.40 2.45
C SER A 187 6.51 17.20 1.72
N THR A 188 7.06 16.91 0.56
CA THR A 188 6.72 15.73 -0.25
C THR A 188 7.77 14.62 -0.15
N THR A 189 8.83 14.81 0.64
CA THR A 189 9.96 13.88 0.74
C THR A 189 9.51 12.48 1.17
N HIS A 190 8.62 12.40 2.17
CA HIS A 190 8.11 11.10 2.63
C HIS A 190 7.35 10.37 1.52
N VAL A 191 6.46 11.08 0.81
CA VAL A 191 5.69 10.49 -0.31
C VAL A 191 6.61 10.02 -1.44
N LEU A 192 7.60 10.83 -1.81
CA LEU A 192 8.57 10.47 -2.85
C LEU A 192 9.39 9.23 -2.44
N ASN A 193 9.78 9.12 -1.18
CA ASN A 193 10.50 7.94 -0.68
C ASN A 193 9.63 6.68 -0.77
N GLU A 194 8.35 6.74 -0.39
CA GLU A 194 7.44 5.59 -0.51
C GLU A 194 7.14 5.25 -1.99
N TYR A 195 6.95 6.26 -2.83
CA TYR A 195 6.80 6.07 -4.27
C TYR A 195 8.02 5.36 -4.88
N GLN A 196 9.24 5.79 -4.55
CA GLN A 196 10.48 5.16 -5.05
C GLN A 196 10.62 3.70 -4.59
N LYS A 197 10.16 3.37 -3.38
CA LYS A 197 10.12 1.97 -2.91
C LYS A 197 9.19 1.12 -3.76
N ILE A 198 8.00 1.62 -4.08
CA ILE A 198 7.05 0.90 -4.95
C ILE A 198 7.67 0.67 -6.33
N GLN A 199 8.30 1.69 -6.92
CA GLN A 199 8.99 1.57 -8.22
C GLN A 199 10.11 0.52 -8.17
N ARG A 200 10.90 0.49 -7.09
CA ARG A 200 11.94 -0.53 -6.88
C ARG A 200 11.35 -1.93 -6.75
N LEU A 201 10.24 -2.10 -6.02
CA LEU A 201 9.59 -3.41 -5.89
C LEU A 201 8.99 -3.88 -7.21
N PHE A 202 8.42 -3.00 -8.04
CA PHE A 202 8.02 -3.35 -9.40
C PHE A 202 9.20 -3.87 -10.23
N LEU A 203 10.34 -3.17 -10.20
CA LEU A 203 11.55 -3.60 -10.87
C LEU A 203 12.02 -4.98 -10.38
N TRP A 204 11.98 -5.24 -9.07
CA TRP A 204 12.33 -6.53 -8.48
C TRP A 204 11.36 -7.64 -8.88
N MET A 205 10.10 -7.32 -9.15
CA MET A 205 9.09 -8.24 -9.67
C MET A 205 9.13 -8.44 -11.18
N ASP A 206 10.11 -7.86 -11.87
CA ASP A 206 10.24 -7.87 -13.33
C ASP A 206 9.07 -7.17 -14.05
N VAL A 207 8.56 -6.09 -13.44
CA VAL A 207 7.45 -5.29 -13.99
C VAL A 207 7.98 -3.96 -14.50
N ASP A 208 7.75 -3.66 -15.78
CA ASP A 208 7.96 -2.32 -16.35
C ASP A 208 6.87 -1.36 -15.85
N SER A 209 7.16 -0.70 -14.74
CA SER A 209 6.22 0.24 -14.11
C SER A 209 5.93 1.46 -14.99
N ARG A 210 6.84 1.87 -15.88
CA ARG A 210 6.61 3.01 -16.80
C ARG A 210 5.58 2.67 -17.85
N ALA A 211 5.68 1.48 -18.44
CA ALA A 211 4.69 1.00 -19.39
C ALA A 211 3.33 0.74 -18.71
N LEU A 212 3.34 0.10 -17.52
CA LEU A 212 2.14 -0.19 -16.74
C LEU A 212 1.36 1.07 -16.34
N LEU A 213 2.07 2.10 -15.88
CA LEU A 213 1.48 3.32 -15.33
C LEU A 213 1.45 4.47 -16.36
N TYR A 214 1.61 4.16 -17.64
CA TYR A 214 1.59 5.18 -18.70
C TYR A 214 0.31 6.01 -18.65
N GLY A 215 0.46 7.33 -18.57
CA GLY A 215 -0.65 8.28 -18.43
C GLY A 215 -1.35 8.29 -17.05
N LEU A 216 -0.88 7.50 -16.10
CA LEU A 216 -1.44 7.42 -14.74
C LEU A 216 -0.50 7.97 -13.67
N ASP A 217 0.79 8.11 -13.96
CA ASP A 217 1.80 8.52 -12.99
C ASP A 217 2.18 10.00 -13.16
N HIS A 218 1.65 10.84 -12.29
CA HIS A 218 1.94 12.27 -12.20
C HIS A 218 2.49 12.69 -10.83
N VAL A 219 3.03 11.73 -10.06
CA VAL A 219 3.48 11.95 -8.67
C VAL A 219 4.54 13.05 -8.60
N GLN A 220 5.57 12.98 -9.44
CA GLN A 220 6.67 13.95 -9.42
C GLN A 220 6.20 15.36 -9.75
N GLU A 221 5.32 15.51 -10.75
CA GLU A 221 4.74 16.80 -11.14
C GLU A 221 3.95 17.44 -9.99
N LEU A 222 3.11 16.63 -9.33
CA LEU A 222 2.30 17.10 -8.20
C LEU A 222 3.18 17.47 -6.99
N CYS A 223 4.22 16.69 -6.71
CA CYS A 223 5.18 17.00 -5.65
C CYS A 223 5.89 18.35 -5.93
N ASN A 224 6.27 18.63 -7.16
CA ASN A 224 6.88 19.92 -7.55
C ASN A 224 5.88 21.07 -7.33
N LYS A 225 4.64 20.96 -7.83
CA LYS A 225 3.58 21.97 -7.62
C LYS A 225 3.27 22.22 -6.13
N ILE A 226 3.32 21.19 -5.30
CA ILE A 226 3.15 21.33 -3.85
C ILE A 226 4.33 22.09 -3.24
N ASN A 227 5.56 21.76 -3.62
CA ASN A 227 6.76 22.41 -3.11
C ASN A 227 6.86 23.90 -3.50
N GLU A 228 6.29 24.30 -4.64
CA GLU A 228 6.21 25.72 -5.07
C GLU A 228 5.31 26.58 -4.16
N LEU A 229 4.43 25.97 -3.37
CA LEU A 229 3.54 26.68 -2.44
C LEU A 229 4.20 26.98 -1.08
N LYS A 230 5.44 26.54 -0.85
CA LYS A 230 6.19 26.87 0.38
C LYS A 230 6.28 28.37 0.55
N PRO A 231 6.12 28.89 1.78
CA PRO A 231 6.44 30.29 2.03
C PRO A 231 7.94 30.55 1.76
N ILE A 232 8.21 31.73 1.23
CA ILE A 232 9.57 32.23 1.00
C ILE A 232 10.21 32.59 2.33
#